data_8e2b151945ced47849156b6c9613d989
#
_entry.id   8e2b151945ced47849156b6c9613d989
#
_cell.length_a   1.000
_cell.length_b   1.000
_cell.length_c   1.000
_cell.angle_alpha   90.00
_cell.angle_beta   90.00
_cell.angle_gamma   90.00
#
_symmetry.space_group_name_H-M   'P 1'
#
loop_
_entity.id
_entity.type
_entity.pdbx_description
1 polymer ?
#
loop_
_entity_poly.entity_id
_entity_poly.type
_entity_poly.pdbx_seq_one_letter_code
_entity_poly.pdbx_strand_id
1 'polypeptide(L)'
;MSGQDPHDGSRVVAQARADLAAGREWQAREALVTHLARAYDPPALELLGEVHETMRDLPAAGAAWFGTTRRGADVDTAIAAWRERYADDFPAMWRSLPRPVREHEGNARVDALRRRADAVTPAPATPRAEGGVEPGADDDSNGVDGAVVIAMILAALFVVFAVIGFIWVLTWIVPN
;
A
#
# COMPACT_ATOMS: atom_id res chain seq x y z
N MET A 1 -3.70 -25.66 13.68
CA MET A 1 -4.65 -25.32 12.61
C MET A 1 -5.84 -24.67 13.30
N SER A 2 -5.78 -23.33 13.49
CA SER A 2 -6.89 -22.56 14.08
C SER A 2 -7.90 -22.29 12.99
N GLY A 3 -9.01 -23.05 12.98
CA GLY A 3 -10.13 -22.79 12.09
C GLY A 3 -10.70 -21.41 12.40
N GLN A 4 -10.59 -20.49 11.46
CA GLN A 4 -11.30 -19.22 11.52
C GLN A 4 -12.78 -19.52 11.42
N ASP A 5 -13.52 -19.17 12.47
CA ASP A 5 -14.98 -19.30 12.47
C ASP A 5 -15.56 -18.37 11.38
N PRO A 6 -16.31 -18.90 10.40
CA PRO A 6 -16.96 -18.09 9.36
C PRO A 6 -17.91 -17.04 9.95
N HIS A 7 -18.32 -17.20 11.19
CA HIS A 7 -19.15 -16.25 11.94
C HIS A 7 -18.38 -15.00 12.41
N ASP A 8 -17.05 -15.06 12.49
CA ASP A 8 -16.25 -13.91 12.95
C ASP A 8 -16.18 -12.82 11.89
N GLY A 9 -15.91 -13.17 10.64
CA GLY A 9 -15.93 -12.24 9.51
C GLY A 9 -17.27 -11.53 9.35
N SER A 10 -18.36 -12.28 9.42
CA SER A 10 -19.72 -11.71 9.29
C SER A 10 -20.04 -10.71 10.41
N ARG A 11 -19.57 -10.94 11.63
CA ARG A 11 -19.75 -9.99 12.75
C ARG A 11 -18.94 -8.71 12.54
N VAL A 12 -17.67 -8.83 12.10
CA VAL A 12 -16.83 -7.67 11.82
C VAL A 12 -17.44 -6.80 10.72
N VAL A 13 -17.92 -7.41 9.64
CA VAL A 13 -18.58 -6.70 8.54
C VAL A 13 -19.86 -6.02 9.02
N ALA A 14 -20.69 -6.69 9.83
CA ALA A 14 -21.92 -6.11 10.36
C ALA A 14 -21.63 -4.92 11.28
N GLN A 15 -20.66 -5.05 12.18
CA GLN A 15 -20.23 -3.96 13.07
C GLN A 15 -19.66 -2.77 12.27
N ALA A 16 -18.76 -3.02 11.33
CA ALA A 16 -18.18 -1.96 10.50
C ALA A 16 -19.24 -1.23 9.67
N ARG A 17 -20.26 -1.94 9.19
CA ARG A 17 -21.41 -1.32 8.49
C ARG A 17 -22.22 -0.42 9.42
N ALA A 18 -22.44 -0.84 10.67
CA ALA A 18 -23.13 -0.03 11.68
C ALA A 18 -22.31 1.21 12.04
N ASP A 19 -20.98 1.08 12.14
CA ASP A 19 -20.09 2.20 12.41
C ASP A 19 -20.08 3.20 11.25
N LEU A 20 -20.00 2.73 10.01
CA LEU A 20 -20.09 3.57 8.82
C LEU A 20 -21.44 4.34 8.78
N ALA A 21 -22.55 3.66 9.03
CA ALA A 21 -23.87 4.27 9.07
C ALA A 21 -24.02 5.31 10.19
N ALA A 22 -23.23 5.20 11.24
CA ALA A 22 -23.19 6.14 12.36
C ALA A 22 -22.17 7.27 12.19
N GLY A 23 -21.51 7.40 11.02
CA GLY A 23 -20.49 8.40 10.75
C GLY A 23 -19.18 8.14 11.51
N ARG A 24 -18.88 6.89 11.82
CA ARG A 24 -17.64 6.48 12.47
C ARG A 24 -16.73 5.72 11.50
N GLU A 25 -16.42 6.36 10.38
CA GLU A 25 -15.70 5.76 9.25
C GLU A 25 -14.32 5.22 9.66
N TRP A 26 -13.60 5.92 10.53
CA TRP A 26 -12.28 5.50 10.97
C TRP A 26 -12.32 4.21 11.81
N GLN A 27 -13.39 4.01 12.62
CA GLN A 27 -13.58 2.79 13.40
C GLN A 27 -13.92 1.61 12.48
N ALA A 28 -14.82 1.84 11.52
CA ALA A 28 -15.16 0.85 10.50
C ALA A 28 -13.90 0.43 9.74
N ARG A 29 -13.09 1.40 9.29
CA ARG A 29 -11.82 1.14 8.59
C ARG A 29 -10.86 0.31 9.43
N GLU A 30 -10.63 0.68 10.68
CA GLU A 30 -9.67 0.00 11.55
C GLU A 30 -10.07 -1.45 11.83
N ALA A 31 -11.35 -1.69 12.09
CA ALA A 31 -11.89 -3.04 12.30
C ALA A 31 -11.70 -3.92 11.04
N LEU A 32 -12.02 -3.38 9.86
CA LEU A 32 -11.89 -4.10 8.59
C LEU A 32 -10.42 -4.36 8.23
N VAL A 33 -9.53 -3.37 8.40
CA VAL A 33 -8.08 -3.55 8.14
C VAL A 33 -7.48 -4.61 9.07
N THR A 34 -7.84 -4.59 10.35
CA THR A 34 -7.37 -5.59 11.31
C THR A 34 -7.85 -7.00 10.95
N HIS A 35 -9.09 -7.14 10.51
CA HIS A 35 -9.64 -8.41 10.04
C HIS A 35 -8.94 -8.90 8.77
N LEU A 36 -8.81 -8.03 7.76
CA LEU A 36 -8.20 -8.31 6.47
C LEU A 36 -6.68 -8.54 6.52
N ALA A 37 -6.01 -8.16 7.60
CA ALA A 37 -4.61 -8.52 7.82
C ALA A 37 -4.41 -10.03 8.07
N ARG A 38 -5.48 -10.74 8.45
CA ARG A 38 -5.45 -12.15 8.87
C ARG A 38 -6.12 -13.09 7.87
N ALA A 39 -7.12 -12.60 7.14
CA ALA A 39 -7.93 -13.43 6.24
C ALA A 39 -8.34 -12.67 4.99
N TYR A 40 -8.47 -13.42 3.88
CA TYR A 40 -9.13 -12.92 2.68
C TYR A 40 -10.65 -13.02 2.88
N ASP A 41 -11.33 -11.90 2.84
CA ASP A 41 -12.78 -11.79 3.03
C ASP A 41 -13.34 -10.76 2.03
N PRO A 42 -13.92 -11.21 0.90
CA PRO A 42 -14.46 -10.31 -0.12
C PRO A 42 -15.52 -9.32 0.39
N PRO A 43 -16.52 -9.72 1.20
CA PRO A 43 -17.45 -8.79 1.84
C PRO A 43 -16.77 -7.69 2.67
N ALA A 44 -15.73 -8.03 3.42
CA ALA A 44 -14.96 -7.04 4.19
C ALA A 44 -14.15 -6.10 3.30
N LEU A 45 -13.56 -6.61 2.19
CA LEU A 45 -12.86 -5.80 1.20
C LEU A 45 -13.81 -4.83 0.47
N GLU A 46 -15.00 -5.28 0.11
CA GLU A 46 -16.00 -4.43 -0.53
C GLU A 46 -16.43 -3.29 0.39
N LEU A 47 -16.74 -3.60 1.65
CA LEU A 47 -17.09 -2.59 2.65
C LEU A 47 -15.92 -1.65 2.96
N LEU A 48 -14.68 -2.16 3.01
CA LEU A 48 -13.50 -1.31 3.21
C LEU A 48 -13.35 -0.29 2.07
N GLY A 49 -13.62 -0.71 0.83
CA GLY A 49 -13.64 0.21 -0.31
C GLY A 49 -14.72 1.29 -0.16
N GLU A 50 -15.93 0.96 0.29
CA GLU A 50 -17.01 1.92 0.56
C GLU A 50 -16.62 2.90 1.67
N VAL A 51 -15.96 2.43 2.74
CA VAL A 51 -15.45 3.28 3.82
C VAL A 51 -14.42 4.28 3.28
N HIS A 52 -13.46 3.81 2.47
CA HIS A 52 -12.45 4.69 1.86
C HIS A 52 -13.07 5.70 0.89
N GLU A 53 -14.08 5.30 0.10
CA GLU A 53 -14.81 6.21 -0.78
C GLU A 53 -15.52 7.30 0.03
N THR A 54 -16.21 6.95 1.13
CA THR A 54 -16.86 7.90 2.05
C THR A 54 -15.83 8.87 2.64
N MET A 55 -14.64 8.37 2.98
CA MET A 55 -13.51 9.19 3.45
C MET A 55 -12.82 9.99 2.34
N ARG A 56 -13.27 9.88 1.07
CA ARG A 56 -12.68 10.50 -0.13
C ARG A 56 -11.25 10.05 -0.43
N ASP A 57 -10.85 8.86 0.03
CA ASP A 57 -9.57 8.22 -0.30
C ASP A 57 -9.77 7.22 -1.45
N LEU A 58 -9.99 7.74 -2.66
CA LEU A 58 -10.21 6.93 -3.86
C LEU A 58 -9.07 5.95 -4.14
N PRO A 59 -7.76 6.30 -3.99
CA PRO A 59 -6.70 5.33 -4.18
C PRO A 59 -6.79 4.13 -3.23
N ALA A 60 -7.14 4.34 -1.97
CA ALA A 60 -7.30 3.25 -1.02
C ALA A 60 -8.56 2.41 -1.29
N ALA A 61 -9.66 3.05 -1.71
CA ALA A 61 -10.86 2.36 -2.19
C ALA A 61 -10.54 1.45 -3.38
N GLY A 62 -9.78 1.97 -4.35
CA GLY A 62 -9.33 1.22 -5.53
C GLY A 62 -8.50 0.01 -5.19
N ALA A 63 -7.56 0.11 -4.25
CA ALA A 63 -6.76 -1.01 -3.76
C ALA A 63 -7.64 -2.09 -3.11
N ALA A 64 -8.62 -1.71 -2.28
CA ALA A 64 -9.54 -2.64 -1.63
C ALA A 64 -10.43 -3.36 -2.65
N TRP A 65 -11.08 -2.63 -3.56
CA TRP A 65 -11.95 -3.21 -4.57
C TRP A 65 -11.22 -4.02 -5.65
N PHE A 66 -9.93 -3.73 -5.88
CA PHE A 66 -9.11 -4.50 -6.82
C PHE A 66 -9.02 -5.98 -6.42
N GLY A 67 -9.00 -6.25 -5.12
CA GLY A 67 -8.99 -7.61 -4.56
C GLY A 67 -10.33 -8.35 -4.62
N THR A 68 -11.39 -7.72 -5.16
CA THR A 68 -12.75 -8.29 -5.22
C THR A 68 -13.20 -8.56 -6.65
N THR A 69 -14.40 -9.12 -6.80
CA THR A 69 -15.07 -9.28 -8.10
C THR A 69 -15.99 -8.11 -8.44
N ARG A 70 -16.12 -7.11 -7.55
CA ARG A 70 -16.95 -5.92 -7.78
C ARG A 70 -16.56 -5.21 -9.08
N ARG A 71 -17.56 -4.67 -9.79
CA ARG A 71 -17.44 -3.92 -11.03
C ARG A 71 -18.32 -2.67 -10.95
N GLY A 72 -17.99 -1.65 -11.71
CA GLY A 72 -18.76 -0.42 -11.82
C GLY A 72 -17.86 0.77 -12.13
N ALA A 73 -18.46 1.88 -12.57
CA ALA A 73 -17.72 3.09 -12.91
C ALA A 73 -17.01 3.71 -11.69
N ASP A 74 -17.59 3.56 -10.50
CA ASP A 74 -17.03 3.91 -9.21
C ASP A 74 -15.74 3.13 -8.94
N VAL A 75 -15.78 1.81 -9.13
CA VAL A 75 -14.63 0.91 -8.97
C VAL A 75 -13.54 1.24 -9.98
N ASP A 76 -13.89 1.47 -11.25
CA ASP A 76 -12.92 1.76 -12.29
C ASP A 76 -12.23 3.11 -12.03
N THR A 77 -12.96 4.12 -11.55
CA THR A 77 -12.42 5.42 -11.14
C THR A 77 -11.46 5.28 -9.96
N ALA A 78 -11.84 4.52 -8.94
CA ALA A 78 -11.01 4.30 -7.78
C ALA A 78 -9.73 3.51 -8.12
N ILE A 79 -9.82 2.48 -8.97
CA ILE A 79 -8.66 1.73 -9.45
C ILE A 79 -7.74 2.63 -10.28
N ALA A 80 -8.29 3.53 -11.12
CA ALA A 80 -7.49 4.49 -11.87
C ALA A 80 -6.73 5.43 -10.91
N ALA A 81 -7.38 5.96 -9.89
CA ALA A 81 -6.74 6.78 -8.86
C ALA A 81 -5.64 6.03 -8.08
N TRP A 82 -5.84 4.74 -7.80
CA TRP A 82 -4.82 3.91 -7.17
C TRP A 82 -3.60 3.71 -8.08
N ARG A 83 -3.81 3.46 -9.38
CA ARG A 83 -2.73 3.35 -10.37
C ARG A 83 -1.95 4.66 -10.50
N GLU A 84 -2.65 5.78 -10.57
CA GLU A 84 -2.05 7.12 -10.63
C GLU A 84 -1.18 7.41 -9.39
N ARG A 85 -1.66 7.07 -8.19
CA ARG A 85 -0.91 7.23 -6.93
C ARG A 85 0.43 6.51 -6.94
N TYR A 86 0.51 5.38 -7.62
CA TYR A 86 1.74 4.59 -7.76
C TYR A 86 2.46 4.79 -9.09
N ALA A 87 1.99 5.71 -9.95
CA ALA A 87 2.52 5.94 -11.29
C ALA A 87 2.71 4.64 -12.09
N ASP A 88 1.78 3.68 -11.94
CA ASP A 88 1.83 2.34 -12.53
C ASP A 88 3.08 1.50 -12.12
N ASP A 89 3.71 1.81 -10.99
CA ASP A 89 4.75 0.95 -10.39
C ASP A 89 4.09 -0.35 -9.88
N PHE A 90 4.05 -1.38 -10.75
CA PHE A 90 3.38 -2.65 -10.44
C PHE A 90 3.96 -3.37 -9.22
N PRO A 91 5.29 -3.41 -8.99
CA PRO A 91 5.86 -3.92 -7.75
C PRO A 91 5.39 -3.19 -6.49
N ALA A 92 5.30 -1.84 -6.52
CA ALA A 92 4.80 -1.07 -5.39
C ALA A 92 3.29 -1.29 -5.19
N MET A 93 2.51 -1.30 -6.27
CA MET A 93 1.08 -1.64 -6.24
C MET A 93 0.85 -3.04 -5.65
N TRP A 94 1.63 -4.04 -6.07
CA TRP A 94 1.56 -5.39 -5.52
C TRP A 94 1.82 -5.41 -4.02
N ARG A 95 2.86 -4.72 -3.55
CA ARG A 95 3.18 -4.64 -2.11
C ARG A 95 2.13 -3.90 -1.29
N SER A 96 1.36 -2.98 -1.90
CA SER A 96 0.31 -2.23 -1.23
C SER A 96 -0.94 -3.07 -0.91
N LEU A 97 -1.13 -4.20 -1.58
CA LEU A 97 -2.25 -5.10 -1.29
C LEU A 97 -2.02 -5.87 0.02
N PRO A 98 -3.07 -6.10 0.83
CA PRO A 98 -2.99 -6.97 2.01
C PRO A 98 -2.44 -8.35 1.65
N ARG A 99 -1.63 -8.92 2.55
CA ARG A 99 -1.03 -10.24 2.34
C ARG A 99 -2.05 -11.32 1.98
N PRO A 100 -3.20 -11.46 2.68
CA PRO A 100 -4.19 -12.47 2.33
C PRO A 100 -4.80 -12.28 0.93
N VAL A 101 -4.89 -11.05 0.43
CA VAL A 101 -5.33 -10.77 -0.96
C VAL A 101 -4.30 -11.27 -1.96
N ARG A 102 -3.00 -11.06 -1.67
CA ARG A 102 -1.89 -11.49 -2.55
C ARG A 102 -1.73 -13.01 -2.59
N GLU A 103 -2.07 -13.69 -1.49
CA GLU A 103 -1.98 -15.14 -1.32
C GLU A 103 -3.25 -15.88 -1.78
N HIS A 104 -4.35 -15.15 -2.01
CA HIS A 104 -5.58 -15.74 -2.49
C HIS A 104 -5.50 -16.06 -3.98
N GLU A 105 -5.80 -17.29 -4.34
CA GLU A 105 -5.82 -17.76 -5.73
C GLU A 105 -7.20 -17.55 -6.37
N GLY A 106 -7.23 -17.41 -7.69
CA GLY A 106 -8.47 -17.34 -8.47
C GLY A 106 -9.01 -15.94 -8.73
N ASN A 107 -8.29 -14.88 -8.33
CA ASN A 107 -8.61 -13.51 -8.75
C ASN A 107 -7.75 -13.09 -9.95
N ALA A 108 -8.30 -13.18 -11.15
CA ALA A 108 -7.57 -12.90 -12.39
C ALA A 108 -6.93 -11.49 -12.44
N ARG A 109 -7.50 -10.48 -11.76
CA ARG A 109 -6.91 -9.13 -11.67
C ARG A 109 -5.63 -9.15 -10.81
N VAL A 110 -5.70 -9.78 -9.65
CA VAL A 110 -4.58 -9.91 -8.72
C VAL A 110 -3.46 -10.72 -9.35
N ASP A 111 -3.80 -11.82 -10.03
CA ASP A 111 -2.84 -12.66 -10.77
C ASP A 111 -2.17 -11.89 -11.91
N ALA A 112 -2.91 -11.04 -12.63
CA ALA A 112 -2.35 -10.19 -13.68
C ALA A 112 -1.38 -9.14 -13.13
N LEU A 113 -1.70 -8.53 -11.97
CA LEU A 113 -0.83 -7.59 -11.30
C LEU A 113 0.46 -8.28 -10.82
N ARG A 114 0.34 -9.47 -10.23
CA ARG A 114 1.50 -10.27 -9.81
C ARG A 114 2.45 -10.51 -10.97
N ARG A 115 1.94 -11.02 -12.10
CA ARG A 115 2.79 -11.26 -13.29
C ARG A 115 3.51 -10.00 -13.78
N ARG A 116 2.84 -8.84 -13.75
CA ARG A 116 3.47 -7.56 -14.12
C ARG A 116 4.52 -7.11 -13.11
N ALA A 117 4.26 -7.30 -11.83
CA ALA A 117 5.21 -6.98 -10.78
C ALA A 117 6.48 -7.85 -10.88
N ASP A 118 6.31 -9.16 -11.11
CA ASP A 118 7.41 -10.12 -11.26
C ASP A 118 8.24 -9.84 -12.54
N ALA A 119 7.59 -9.38 -13.63
CA ALA A 119 8.28 -9.05 -14.87
C ALA A 119 9.20 -7.81 -14.77
N VAL A 120 8.90 -6.88 -13.86
CA VAL A 120 9.70 -5.67 -13.64
C VAL A 120 10.80 -5.89 -12.61
N THR A 121 10.59 -6.83 -11.65
CA THR A 121 11.60 -7.17 -10.64
C THR A 121 12.66 -8.06 -11.27
N PRO A 122 13.95 -7.61 -11.39
CA PRO A 122 15.01 -8.49 -11.89
C PRO A 122 15.07 -9.73 -11.02
N ALA A 123 15.12 -10.92 -11.65
CA ALA A 123 15.36 -12.16 -10.93
C ALA A 123 16.62 -11.98 -10.07
N PRO A 124 16.62 -12.40 -8.80
CA PRO A 124 17.83 -12.37 -7.99
C PRO A 124 18.89 -13.15 -8.79
N ALA A 125 19.99 -12.45 -9.09
CA ALA A 125 21.11 -13.09 -9.77
C ALA A 125 21.50 -14.34 -8.98
N THR A 126 21.28 -15.50 -9.56
CA THR A 126 21.78 -16.76 -9.03
C THR A 126 23.28 -16.57 -8.83
N PRO A 127 23.84 -16.82 -7.63
CA PRO A 127 25.28 -16.76 -7.45
C PRO A 127 25.88 -17.77 -8.43
N ARG A 128 26.48 -17.27 -9.50
CA ARG A 128 27.26 -18.10 -10.41
C ARG A 128 28.44 -18.56 -9.60
N ALA A 129 28.51 -19.86 -9.35
CA ALA A 129 29.67 -20.47 -8.77
C ALA A 129 30.84 -20.26 -9.75
N GLU A 130 31.64 -19.22 -9.50
CA GLU A 130 32.94 -19.05 -10.12
C GLU A 130 34.01 -19.39 -9.10
N GLY A 131 34.59 -20.57 -9.32
CA GLY A 131 35.96 -20.81 -8.84
C GLY A 131 36.91 -20.02 -9.72
N GLY A 132 37.84 -19.29 -9.11
CA GLY A 132 38.92 -18.63 -9.82
C GLY A 132 39.43 -17.40 -9.08
N VAL A 133 40.48 -17.57 -8.31
CA VAL A 133 41.34 -16.56 -7.66
C VAL A 133 42.08 -15.77 -8.74
N GLU A 134 42.09 -14.42 -8.67
CA GLU A 134 43.29 -13.59 -8.89
C GLU A 134 43.04 -12.17 -8.31
N PRO A 135 44.05 -11.55 -7.65
CA PRO A 135 43.91 -10.23 -7.05
C PRO A 135 44.49 -9.14 -7.96
N GLY A 136 43.76 -8.06 -8.11
CA GLY A 136 44.37 -6.88 -8.77
C GLY A 136 43.40 -5.76 -9.06
N ALA A 137 43.67 -4.62 -8.42
CA ALA A 137 43.43 -3.24 -8.85
C ALA A 137 42.01 -2.67 -8.81
N ASP A 138 41.87 -1.70 -7.90
CA ASP A 138 41.14 -0.42 -8.01
C ASP A 138 40.19 -0.28 -9.20
N ASP A 139 38.89 -0.22 -8.91
CA ASP A 139 37.98 0.51 -9.77
C ASP A 139 36.87 1.16 -8.91
N ASP A 140 36.90 2.49 -8.90
CA ASP A 140 35.91 3.41 -8.35
C ASP A 140 34.55 3.19 -9.05
N SER A 141 33.76 2.24 -8.59
CA SER A 141 32.36 2.15 -9.01
C SER A 141 31.51 3.00 -8.07
N ASN A 142 31.11 4.12 -8.58
CA ASN A 142 30.22 5.15 -8.07
C ASN A 142 28.82 4.58 -7.76
N GLY A 143 28.75 3.64 -6.82
CA GLY A 143 27.54 3.17 -6.21
C GLY A 143 27.12 4.18 -5.15
N VAL A 144 26.15 5.04 -5.47
CA VAL A 144 25.54 5.92 -4.47
C VAL A 144 24.96 5.02 -3.38
N ASP A 145 25.69 4.92 -2.25
CA ASP A 145 25.29 4.15 -1.09
C ASP A 145 23.84 4.52 -0.71
N GLY A 146 22.97 3.51 -0.58
CA GLY A 146 21.58 3.72 -0.16
C GLY A 146 21.48 4.57 1.12
N ALA A 147 22.49 4.53 1.98
CA ALA A 147 22.63 5.40 3.15
C ALA A 147 22.74 6.89 2.77
N VAL A 148 23.44 7.22 1.69
CA VAL A 148 23.57 8.63 1.20
C VAL A 148 22.25 9.13 0.64
N VAL A 149 21.50 8.29 -0.07
CA VAL A 149 20.16 8.64 -0.59
C VAL A 149 19.19 8.87 0.55
N ILE A 150 19.17 8.00 1.56
CA ILE A 150 18.33 8.17 2.77
C ILE A 150 18.73 9.45 3.52
N ALA A 151 20.03 9.74 3.68
CA ALA A 151 20.50 10.94 4.34
C ALA A 151 20.08 12.22 3.59
N MET A 152 20.12 12.22 2.26
CA MET A 152 19.65 13.35 1.44
C MET A 152 18.14 13.57 1.54
N ILE A 153 17.34 12.49 1.58
CA ILE A 153 15.89 12.58 1.76
C ILE A 153 15.55 13.15 3.14
N LEU A 154 16.22 12.67 4.19
CA LEU A 154 16.04 13.17 5.55
C LEU A 154 16.46 14.65 5.69
N ALA A 155 17.56 15.05 5.05
CA ALA A 155 17.98 16.45 5.03
C ALA A 155 16.97 17.36 4.31
N ALA A 156 16.43 16.91 3.17
CA ALA A 156 15.39 17.65 2.44
C ALA A 156 14.10 17.79 3.26
N LEU A 157 13.67 16.73 3.94
CA LEU A 157 12.52 16.77 4.84
C LEU A 157 12.74 17.72 6.02
N PHE A 158 13.95 17.72 6.60
CA PHE A 158 14.30 18.61 7.70
C PHE A 158 14.23 20.09 7.28
N VAL A 159 14.72 20.44 6.09
CA VAL A 159 14.61 21.80 5.54
C VAL A 159 13.16 22.22 5.35
N VAL A 160 12.31 21.35 4.83
CA VAL A 160 10.87 21.63 4.66
C VAL A 160 10.21 21.89 6.00
N PHE A 161 10.46 21.06 7.00
CA PHE A 161 9.91 21.24 8.35
C PHE A 161 10.45 22.51 9.04
N ALA A 162 11.73 22.85 8.82
CA ALA A 162 12.33 24.07 9.36
C ALA A 162 11.65 25.32 8.76
N VAL A 163 11.38 25.33 7.45
CA VAL A 163 10.69 26.44 6.78
C VAL A 163 9.25 26.59 7.26
N ILE A 164 8.51 25.49 7.38
CA ILE A 164 7.13 25.51 7.88
C ILE A 164 7.10 25.98 9.33
N GLY A 165 7.99 25.47 10.19
CA GLY A 165 8.11 25.89 11.58
C GLY A 165 8.47 27.37 11.72
N PHE A 166 9.36 27.88 10.88
CA PHE A 166 9.75 29.29 10.87
C PHE A 166 8.62 30.21 10.46
N ILE A 167 7.84 29.84 9.44
CA ILE A 167 6.64 30.59 9.03
C ILE A 167 5.61 30.62 10.16
N TRP A 168 5.42 29.52 10.85
CA TRP A 168 4.46 29.43 11.96
C TRP A 168 4.86 30.31 13.14
N VAL A 169 6.14 30.35 13.49
CA VAL A 169 6.68 31.22 14.54
C VAL A 169 6.56 32.71 14.14
N LEU A 170 6.83 33.06 12.89
CA LEU A 170 6.66 34.43 12.39
C LEU A 170 5.22 34.90 12.43
N THR A 171 4.25 34.05 12.09
CA THR A 171 2.81 34.40 12.19
C THR A 171 2.33 34.53 13.61
N TRP A 172 3.02 33.94 14.59
CA TRP A 172 2.65 34.05 16.00
C TRP A 172 3.29 35.28 16.72
N ILE A 173 4.42 35.79 16.20
CA ILE A 173 5.15 36.92 16.79
C ILE A 173 4.67 38.27 16.24
N VAL A 174 3.99 38.30 15.09
CA VAL A 174 3.44 39.55 14.51
C VAL A 174 1.96 39.65 14.93
N PRO A 175 1.61 40.35 16.00
CA PRO A 175 0.23 40.66 16.31
C PRO A 175 -0.28 41.71 15.30
N ASN A 176 -1.41 41.39 14.69
CA ASN A 176 -2.15 42.31 13.82
C ASN A 176 -3.07 43.19 14.68
#